data_7a531567e2bddd9e2e4b6d8f66bd71f6
#
_entry.id   7a531567e2bddd9e2e4b6d8f66bd71f6
#
_cell.length_a   1.000
_cell.length_b   1.000
_cell.length_c   1.000
_cell.angle_alpha   90.00
_cell.angle_beta   90.00
_cell.angle_gamma   90.00
#
_symmetry.space_group_name_H-M   'P 1'
#
loop_
_entity.id
_entity.type
_entity.pdbx_description
1 polymer ?
#
loop_
_entity_poly.entity_id
_entity_poly.type
_entity_poly.pdbx_seq_one_letter_code
_entity_poly.pdbx_strand_id
1 'polypeptide(L)'
;MKSKPRSCSHLHKAQAALQQLKRNAGNRHKYALTEDEVKKICMQGFIKMDGKVRTDITYTDGFMDVISIDKTGENFRLIHDNKDRFAIHHITPEEAKYKLCNVRKIFVGTKGIPHLVTHGAHTISYPDPLVKVNDTIQIDLETGKITDFVKFDTGNLSMVTGDANLGRTGVITNQKRHSVSFDIVHVKDANGNSFAIWLSNIFVIGKNNKPRISLPQGRGICLTIAEKRDKRLAAKQSTG
;
A
#
# COMPACT_ATOMS: atom_id res chain seq x y z
N MET A 1 16.46 -14.96 25.56
CA MET A 1 16.56 -14.61 24.12
C MET A 1 15.83 -13.30 23.88
N LYS A 2 16.55 -12.21 23.63
CA LYS A 2 15.94 -10.89 23.35
C LYS A 2 15.54 -10.85 21.88
N SER A 3 14.23 -10.76 21.60
CA SER A 3 13.70 -10.56 20.26
C SER A 3 14.15 -9.19 19.71
N LYS A 4 14.87 -9.20 18.59
CA LYS A 4 15.24 -7.98 17.88
C LYS A 4 13.96 -7.22 17.43
N PRO A 5 13.89 -5.90 17.60
CA PRO A 5 12.74 -5.13 17.16
C PRO A 5 12.61 -5.18 15.62
N ARG A 6 11.45 -5.59 15.15
CA ARG A 6 11.10 -5.69 13.71
C ARG A 6 11.05 -4.36 12.96
N SER A 7 11.29 -3.23 13.62
CA SER A 7 11.20 -1.88 13.05
C SER A 7 12.31 -1.53 12.03
N CYS A 8 13.47 -2.20 12.10
CA CYS A 8 14.60 -1.90 11.21
C CYS A 8 14.41 -2.38 9.75
N SER A 9 13.54 -3.38 9.51
CA SER A 9 13.34 -3.92 8.17
C SER A 9 12.48 -3.04 7.26
N HIS A 10 11.59 -2.23 7.82
CA HIS A 10 10.72 -1.32 7.05
C HIS A 10 11.47 -0.08 6.55
N LEU A 11 12.38 0.47 7.33
CA LEU A 11 13.25 1.59 6.94
C LEU A 11 14.12 1.27 5.71
N HIS A 12 14.72 0.07 5.70
CA HIS A 12 15.49 -0.40 4.54
C HIS A 12 14.64 -0.65 3.29
N LYS A 13 13.35 -0.99 3.46
CA LYS A 13 12.43 -1.27 2.34
C LYS A 13 12.00 0.02 1.63
N ALA A 14 11.77 1.12 2.34
CA ALA A 14 11.42 2.40 1.74
C ALA A 14 12.62 3.06 1.03
N GLN A 15 13.82 2.97 1.60
CA GLN A 15 15.05 3.36 0.91
C GLN A 15 15.28 2.52 -0.36
N ALA A 16 14.92 1.24 -0.35
CA ALA A 16 14.98 0.38 -1.52
C ALA A 16 13.96 0.79 -2.59
N ALA A 17 12.81 1.35 -2.23
CA ALA A 17 11.82 1.84 -3.20
C ALA A 17 12.32 3.12 -3.91
N LEU A 18 12.90 4.07 -3.18
CA LEU A 18 13.58 5.22 -3.77
C LEU A 18 14.80 4.81 -4.63
N GLN A 19 15.55 3.78 -4.20
CA GLN A 19 16.61 3.18 -5.01
C GLN A 19 16.08 2.39 -6.21
N GLN A 20 14.86 1.85 -6.15
CA GLN A 20 14.19 1.21 -7.28
C GLN A 20 13.65 2.23 -8.28
N LEU A 21 13.22 3.43 -7.84
CA LEU A 21 13.00 4.57 -8.75
C LEU A 21 14.28 4.88 -9.56
N LYS A 22 15.46 4.76 -8.95
CA LYS A 22 16.76 4.83 -9.63
C LYS A 22 16.99 3.65 -10.58
N ARG A 23 16.64 2.41 -10.21
CA ARG A 23 16.94 1.18 -10.97
C ARG A 23 15.92 0.86 -12.05
N ASN A 24 14.63 1.17 -11.87
CA ASN A 24 13.59 0.96 -12.88
C ASN A 24 13.60 2.06 -13.96
N ALA A 25 14.29 3.18 -13.73
CA ALA A 25 14.78 4.07 -14.77
C ALA A 25 15.84 3.39 -15.67
N GLY A 26 16.14 2.13 -15.41
CA GLY A 26 17.28 1.33 -15.82
C GLY A 26 17.42 0.98 -17.29
N ASN A 27 16.74 1.64 -18.22
CA ASN A 27 17.16 1.60 -19.61
C ASN A 27 17.20 2.97 -20.29
N ARG A 28 16.85 4.04 -19.62
CA ARG A 28 17.12 5.43 -20.04
C ARG A 28 17.05 6.31 -18.80
N HIS A 29 18.16 6.92 -18.43
CA HIS A 29 18.40 7.82 -17.31
C HIS A 29 17.33 8.94 -17.18
N LYS A 30 16.12 8.59 -16.68
CA LYS A 30 15.04 9.56 -16.61
C LYS A 30 15.23 10.62 -15.53
N TYR A 31 15.85 10.25 -14.38
CA TYR A 31 15.86 11.12 -13.21
C TYR A 31 17.27 11.43 -12.72
N ALA A 32 18.06 10.45 -12.33
CA ALA A 32 19.41 10.63 -11.80
C ALA A 32 20.25 9.36 -11.93
N LEU A 33 21.55 9.54 -12.21
CA LEU A 33 22.55 8.47 -12.32
C LEU A 33 23.18 8.16 -10.97
N THR A 34 23.47 9.19 -10.18
CA THR A 34 24.25 9.10 -8.94
C THR A 34 23.39 9.44 -7.73
N GLU A 35 23.86 9.06 -6.56
CA GLU A 35 23.21 9.39 -5.30
C GLU A 35 23.23 10.89 -5.00
N ASP A 36 24.31 11.55 -5.36
CA ASP A 36 24.47 13.00 -5.19
C ASP A 36 23.50 13.82 -6.06
N GLU A 37 23.19 13.31 -7.27
CA GLU A 37 22.16 13.94 -8.12
C GLU A 37 20.77 13.80 -7.52
N VAL A 38 20.42 12.63 -6.95
CA VAL A 38 19.16 12.44 -6.24
C VAL A 38 19.07 13.40 -5.05
N LYS A 39 20.17 13.57 -4.31
CA LYS A 39 20.27 14.51 -3.20
C LYS A 39 19.96 15.94 -3.64
N LYS A 40 20.57 16.38 -4.73
CA LYS A 40 20.31 17.70 -5.33
C LYS A 40 18.85 17.86 -5.77
N ILE A 41 18.26 16.83 -6.41
CA ILE A 41 16.85 16.84 -6.84
C ILE A 41 15.90 16.93 -5.64
N CYS A 42 16.16 16.18 -4.56
CA CYS A 42 15.37 16.27 -3.34
C CYS A 42 15.48 17.65 -2.68
N MET A 43 16.70 18.20 -2.58
CA MET A 43 16.93 19.53 -2.01
C MET A 43 16.28 20.65 -2.81
N GLN A 44 16.12 20.49 -4.13
CA GLN A 44 15.40 21.44 -4.99
C GLN A 44 13.87 21.37 -4.82
N GLY A 45 13.35 20.42 -4.03
CA GLY A 45 11.93 20.35 -3.70
C GLY A 45 11.02 19.85 -4.81
N PHE A 46 11.54 19.17 -5.84
CA PHE A 46 10.74 18.63 -6.94
C PHE A 46 9.92 17.38 -6.56
N ILE A 47 10.23 16.76 -5.42
CA ILE A 47 9.58 15.53 -4.97
C ILE A 47 8.59 15.89 -3.88
N LYS A 48 7.34 15.49 -4.07
CA LYS A 48 6.26 15.60 -3.08
C LYS A 48 5.83 14.20 -2.64
N MET A 49 5.64 14.05 -1.34
CA MET A 49 5.06 12.86 -0.73
C MET A 49 3.77 13.23 -0.04
N ASP A 50 2.67 12.59 -0.42
CA ASP A 50 1.32 12.91 0.06
C ASP A 50 0.99 14.42 -0.04
N GLY A 51 1.36 15.05 -1.16
CA GLY A 51 1.18 16.48 -1.42
C GLY A 51 2.18 17.42 -0.72
N LYS A 52 3.08 16.92 0.12
CA LYS A 52 4.06 17.72 0.87
C LYS A 52 5.46 17.57 0.28
N VAL A 53 6.14 18.69 0.02
CA VAL A 53 7.54 18.70 -0.44
C VAL A 53 8.44 18.07 0.62
N ARG A 54 9.31 17.13 0.20
CA ARG A 54 10.29 16.47 1.06
C ARG A 54 11.69 16.68 0.51
N THR A 55 12.54 17.28 1.33
CA THR A 55 13.95 17.52 1.01
C THR A 55 14.88 16.46 1.57
N ASP A 56 14.40 15.68 2.53
CA ASP A 56 15.16 14.62 3.17
C ASP A 56 15.09 13.32 2.36
N ILE A 57 16.25 12.76 2.01
CA ILE A 57 16.38 11.49 1.29
C ILE A 57 16.02 10.30 2.18
N THR A 58 16.22 10.43 3.48
CA THR A 58 15.99 9.36 4.46
C THR A 58 14.54 9.30 4.93
N TYR A 59 13.67 10.21 4.45
CA TYR A 59 12.26 10.20 4.79
C TYR A 59 11.62 8.86 4.43
N THR A 60 10.88 8.30 5.39
CA THR A 60 10.27 6.98 5.26
C THR A 60 8.88 7.06 4.66
N ASP A 61 8.68 6.34 3.55
CA ASP A 61 7.39 6.18 2.92
C ASP A 61 6.75 4.87 3.33
N GLY A 62 5.44 4.88 3.47
CA GLY A 62 4.63 3.73 3.85
C GLY A 62 3.83 3.13 2.68
N PHE A 63 3.06 2.10 3.02
CA PHE A 63 2.12 1.49 2.11
C PHE A 63 0.99 2.49 1.74
N MET A 64 0.65 2.56 0.47
CA MET A 64 -0.32 3.50 -0.14
C MET A 64 0.14 4.95 -0.25
N ASP A 65 1.35 5.31 0.17
CA ASP A 65 1.83 6.69 -0.01
C ASP A 65 1.96 7.05 -1.49
N VAL A 66 1.67 8.30 -1.78
CA VAL A 66 1.71 8.86 -3.14
C VAL A 66 2.94 9.74 -3.30
N ILE A 67 3.75 9.42 -4.30
CA ILE A 67 4.94 10.20 -4.68
C ILE A 67 4.65 10.93 -5.98
N SER A 68 4.76 12.25 -5.97
CA SER A 68 4.59 13.09 -7.16
C SER A 68 5.89 13.80 -7.50
N ILE A 69 6.24 13.83 -8.78
CA ILE A 69 7.40 14.55 -9.30
C ILE A 69 6.88 15.70 -10.14
N ASP A 70 6.91 16.91 -9.60
CA ASP A 70 6.33 18.10 -10.23
C ASP A 70 6.92 18.41 -11.61
N LYS A 71 8.22 18.18 -11.79
CA LYS A 71 8.93 18.52 -13.03
C LYS A 71 8.54 17.64 -14.22
N THR A 72 8.21 16.37 -13.98
CA THR A 72 7.83 15.41 -15.03
C THR A 72 6.32 15.19 -15.11
N GLY A 73 5.57 15.61 -14.09
CA GLY A 73 4.13 15.35 -13.95
C GLY A 73 3.79 13.89 -13.69
N GLU A 74 4.77 13.08 -13.33
CA GLU A 74 4.58 11.66 -13.07
C GLU A 74 4.21 11.41 -11.59
N ASN A 75 3.25 10.52 -11.37
CA ASN A 75 2.77 10.15 -10.05
C ASN A 75 2.92 8.66 -9.83
N PHE A 76 3.33 8.30 -8.63
CA PHE A 76 3.57 6.91 -8.25
C PHE A 76 2.90 6.61 -6.92
N ARG A 77 2.49 5.36 -6.72
CA ARG A 77 1.98 4.83 -5.46
C ARG A 77 2.82 3.66 -5.00
N LEU A 78 3.11 3.60 -3.70
CA LEU A 78 3.82 2.48 -3.11
C LEU A 78 2.83 1.36 -2.76
N ILE A 79 3.03 0.19 -3.37
CA ILE A 79 2.21 -1.00 -3.18
C ILE A 79 3.12 -2.18 -2.83
N HIS A 80 2.63 -3.14 -2.06
CA HIS A 80 3.36 -4.37 -1.80
C HIS A 80 3.32 -5.33 -3.01
N ASP A 81 4.49 -5.87 -3.36
CA ASP A 81 4.62 -6.95 -4.33
C ASP A 81 4.57 -8.31 -3.62
N ASN A 82 4.17 -9.37 -4.33
CA ASN A 82 4.15 -10.76 -3.84
C ASN A 82 5.53 -11.32 -3.46
N LYS A 83 6.61 -10.57 -3.68
CA LYS A 83 7.99 -10.93 -3.33
C LYS A 83 8.50 -10.20 -2.09
N ASP A 84 7.61 -9.78 -1.22
CA ASP A 84 7.98 -9.12 0.04
C ASP A 84 8.69 -7.77 -0.12
N ARG A 85 8.43 -7.06 -1.22
CA ARG A 85 9.04 -5.77 -1.54
C ARG A 85 7.99 -4.72 -1.81
N PHE A 86 8.38 -3.45 -1.62
CA PHE A 86 7.60 -2.33 -2.17
C PHE A 86 7.80 -2.26 -3.68
N ALA A 87 6.70 -2.23 -4.42
CA ALA A 87 6.65 -1.93 -5.83
C ALA A 87 6.14 -0.52 -6.04
N ILE A 88 6.79 0.19 -6.95
CA ILE A 88 6.39 1.53 -7.37
C ILE A 88 5.44 1.36 -8.56
N HIS A 89 4.21 1.76 -8.38
CA HIS A 89 3.18 1.68 -9.41
C HIS A 89 2.87 3.07 -9.95
N HIS A 90 2.94 3.23 -11.28
CA HIS A 90 2.58 4.47 -11.95
C HIS A 90 1.06 4.65 -11.90
N ILE A 91 0.60 5.82 -11.48
CA ILE A 91 -0.82 6.15 -11.31
C ILE A 91 -1.20 7.36 -12.13
N THR A 92 -2.50 7.48 -12.44
CA THR A 92 -3.05 8.66 -13.11
C THR A 92 -3.06 9.88 -12.18
N PRO A 93 -3.03 11.12 -12.73
CA PRO A 93 -3.11 12.32 -11.91
C PRO A 93 -4.39 12.41 -11.06
N GLU A 94 -5.48 11.79 -11.51
CA GLU A 94 -6.73 11.72 -10.77
C GLU A 94 -6.61 10.83 -9.52
N GLU A 95 -5.96 9.67 -9.67
CA GLU A 95 -5.68 8.79 -8.54
C GLU A 95 -4.66 9.37 -7.57
N ALA A 96 -3.78 10.26 -8.01
CA ALA A 96 -2.78 10.90 -7.18
C ALA A 96 -3.38 11.91 -6.18
N LYS A 97 -4.62 12.34 -6.38
CA LYS A 97 -5.30 13.30 -5.48
C LYS A 97 -5.71 12.70 -4.15
N TYR A 98 -5.89 11.39 -4.09
CA TYR A 98 -6.37 10.72 -2.89
C TYR A 98 -5.51 9.52 -2.48
N LYS A 99 -5.60 9.18 -1.20
CA LYS A 99 -4.94 8.06 -0.57
C LYS A 99 -5.95 7.20 0.18
N LEU A 100 -5.79 5.87 0.09
CA LEU A 100 -6.56 4.96 0.92
C LEU A 100 -5.82 4.71 2.24
N CYS A 101 -6.55 4.83 3.35
CA CYS A 101 -6.02 4.61 4.69
C CYS A 101 -6.92 3.68 5.49
N ASN A 102 -6.33 2.69 6.16
CA ASN A 102 -7.06 1.83 7.08
C ASN A 102 -7.21 2.51 8.45
N VAL A 103 -8.39 2.43 9.03
CA VAL A 103 -8.70 2.94 10.37
C VAL A 103 -8.15 1.98 11.43
N ARG A 104 -7.20 2.46 12.23
CA ARG A 104 -6.60 1.66 13.30
C ARG A 104 -7.30 1.82 14.63
N LYS A 105 -7.70 3.03 14.96
CA LYS A 105 -8.29 3.35 16.26
C LYS A 105 -9.26 4.52 16.13
N ILE A 106 -10.33 4.46 16.88
CA ILE A 106 -11.25 5.57 17.11
C ILE A 106 -11.28 5.82 18.61
N PHE A 107 -11.10 7.06 19.02
CA PHE A 107 -11.12 7.44 20.43
C PHE A 107 -11.71 8.84 20.62
N VAL A 108 -12.15 9.10 21.81
CA VAL A 108 -12.65 10.41 22.21
C VAL A 108 -11.52 11.13 22.92
N GLY A 109 -11.15 12.30 22.43
CA GLY A 109 -10.11 13.14 22.99
C GLY A 109 -10.62 14.03 24.12
N THR A 110 -9.76 14.96 24.56
CA THR A 110 -10.15 16.03 25.50
C THR A 110 -11.32 16.83 24.93
N LYS A 111 -12.21 17.29 25.78
CA LYS A 111 -13.43 18.02 25.42
C LYS A 111 -14.49 17.21 24.65
N GLY A 112 -14.41 15.85 24.68
CA GLY A 112 -15.43 15.01 24.05
C GLY A 112 -15.34 14.96 22.51
N ILE A 113 -14.25 15.42 21.90
CA ILE A 113 -14.08 15.42 20.44
C ILE A 113 -13.68 14.02 19.96
N PRO A 114 -14.45 13.40 19.03
CA PRO A 114 -14.05 12.11 18.46
C PRO A 114 -12.90 12.31 17.47
N HIS A 115 -11.91 11.41 17.57
CA HIS A 115 -10.75 11.34 16.69
C HIS A 115 -10.61 9.96 16.10
N LEU A 116 -10.20 9.92 14.85
CA LEU A 116 -9.90 8.71 14.10
C LEU A 116 -8.39 8.69 13.77
N VAL A 117 -7.72 7.57 14.03
CA VAL A 117 -6.31 7.37 13.69
C VAL A 117 -6.18 6.32 12.60
N THR A 118 -5.42 6.65 11.56
CA THR A 118 -5.16 5.77 10.43
C THR A 118 -3.83 5.04 10.56
N HIS A 119 -3.58 4.06 9.68
CA HIS A 119 -2.31 3.33 9.62
C HIS A 119 -1.12 4.23 9.24
N GLY A 120 -1.34 5.28 8.44
CA GLY A 120 -0.34 6.29 8.07
C GLY A 120 -0.19 7.43 9.09
N ALA A 121 -0.63 7.22 10.34
CA ALA A 121 -0.56 8.19 11.46
C ALA A 121 -1.33 9.51 11.24
N HIS A 122 -2.22 9.57 10.26
CA HIS A 122 -3.14 10.71 10.14
C HIS A 122 -4.19 10.64 11.24
N THR A 123 -4.37 11.75 11.96
CA THR A 123 -5.42 11.91 12.97
C THR A 123 -6.45 12.89 12.44
N ILE A 124 -7.69 12.43 12.29
CA ILE A 124 -8.79 13.21 11.74
C ILE A 124 -9.84 13.40 12.84
N SER A 125 -10.22 14.66 13.07
CA SER A 125 -11.26 15.02 14.04
C SER A 125 -12.62 15.00 13.36
N TYR A 126 -13.66 14.68 14.14
CA TYR A 126 -15.06 14.61 13.68
C TYR A 126 -15.25 13.66 12.49
N PRO A 127 -14.84 12.38 12.60
CA PRO A 127 -15.12 11.40 11.57
C PRO A 127 -16.64 11.12 11.46
N ASP A 128 -17.05 10.60 10.30
CA ASP A 128 -18.42 10.10 10.13
C ASP A 128 -18.70 8.98 11.17
N PRO A 129 -19.81 9.03 11.93
CA PRO A 129 -20.16 7.99 12.90
C PRO A 129 -20.37 6.59 12.30
N LEU A 130 -20.57 6.50 10.98
CA LEU A 130 -20.71 5.23 10.28
C LEU A 130 -19.36 4.48 10.08
N VAL A 131 -18.25 5.19 10.22
CA VAL A 131 -16.90 4.62 10.05
C VAL A 131 -16.51 3.84 11.31
N LYS A 132 -16.05 2.60 11.12
CA LYS A 132 -15.59 1.70 12.18
C LYS A 132 -14.10 1.41 12.07
N VAL A 133 -13.56 0.78 13.12
CA VAL A 133 -12.19 0.25 13.12
C VAL A 133 -12.07 -0.85 12.05
N ASN A 134 -10.95 -0.90 11.36
CA ASN A 134 -10.62 -1.75 10.20
C ASN A 134 -11.30 -1.34 8.88
N ASP A 135 -12.17 -0.34 8.86
CA ASP A 135 -12.67 0.23 7.60
C ASP A 135 -11.53 0.95 6.87
N THR A 136 -11.65 1.05 5.55
CA THR A 136 -10.73 1.84 4.73
C THR A 136 -11.39 3.14 4.34
N ILE A 137 -10.73 4.25 4.65
CA ILE A 137 -11.16 5.60 4.29
C ILE A 137 -10.34 6.13 3.13
N GLN A 138 -10.98 6.93 2.30
CA GLN A 138 -10.34 7.69 1.23
C GLN A 138 -10.12 9.12 1.73
N ILE A 139 -8.85 9.53 1.77
CA ILE A 139 -8.44 10.86 2.21
C ILE A 139 -7.97 11.66 0.99
N ASP A 140 -8.49 12.85 0.82
CA ASP A 140 -7.98 13.80 -0.14
C ASP A 140 -6.66 14.41 0.38
N LEU A 141 -5.62 14.38 -0.42
CA LEU A 141 -4.27 14.83 -0.02
C LEU A 141 -4.12 16.35 0.06
N GLU A 142 -4.95 17.10 -0.65
CA GLU A 142 -4.92 18.57 -0.61
C GLU A 142 -5.62 19.09 0.65
N THR A 143 -6.85 18.60 0.89
CA THR A 143 -7.68 19.11 2.00
C THR A 143 -7.48 18.34 3.31
N GLY A 144 -6.95 17.11 3.25
CA GLY A 144 -6.83 16.21 4.38
C GLY A 144 -8.16 15.68 4.93
N LYS A 145 -9.26 15.84 4.19
CA LYS A 145 -10.60 15.41 4.60
C LYS A 145 -10.92 14.02 4.05
N ILE A 146 -11.82 13.33 4.75
CA ILE A 146 -12.39 12.06 4.28
C ILE A 146 -13.40 12.38 3.18
N THR A 147 -13.20 11.80 1.99
CA THR A 147 -14.12 11.94 0.85
C THR A 147 -15.09 10.77 0.77
N ASP A 148 -14.62 9.56 1.07
CA ASP A 148 -15.42 8.33 1.02
C ASP A 148 -14.83 7.25 1.92
N PHE A 149 -15.56 6.16 2.16
CA PHE A 149 -15.06 5.02 2.92
C PHE A 149 -15.59 3.70 2.39
N VAL A 150 -14.87 2.62 2.65
CA VAL A 150 -15.26 1.25 2.35
C VAL A 150 -15.30 0.47 3.66
N LYS A 151 -16.45 -0.13 3.97
CA LYS A 151 -16.61 -0.97 5.16
C LYS A 151 -15.80 -2.24 5.04
N PHE A 152 -15.26 -2.69 6.18
CA PHE A 152 -14.68 -4.01 6.30
C PHE A 152 -15.84 -5.04 6.38
N ASP A 153 -16.11 -5.73 5.26
CA ASP A 153 -17.20 -6.70 5.16
C ASP A 153 -16.81 -7.84 4.24
N THR A 154 -17.53 -8.95 4.36
CA THR A 154 -17.39 -10.09 3.45
C THR A 154 -17.79 -9.71 2.03
N GLY A 155 -17.11 -10.30 1.03
CA GLY A 155 -17.31 -9.97 -0.38
C GLY A 155 -16.47 -8.80 -0.89
N ASN A 156 -15.82 -8.02 -0.03
CA ASN A 156 -14.97 -6.91 -0.44
C ASN A 156 -13.57 -7.36 -0.82
N LEU A 157 -12.98 -6.67 -1.80
CA LEU A 157 -11.61 -6.93 -2.25
C LEU A 157 -10.60 -6.36 -1.25
N SER A 158 -9.66 -7.19 -0.84
CA SER A 158 -8.61 -6.84 0.12
C SER A 158 -7.22 -7.17 -0.39
N MET A 159 -6.23 -6.49 0.17
CA MET A 159 -4.80 -6.76 -0.03
C MET A 159 -4.17 -7.09 1.32
N VAL A 160 -3.21 -7.99 1.29
CA VAL A 160 -2.43 -8.39 2.47
C VAL A 160 -1.22 -7.49 2.62
N THR A 161 -1.07 -6.89 3.79
CA THR A 161 0.00 -5.93 4.10
C THR A 161 1.08 -6.48 5.02
N GLY A 162 0.98 -7.76 5.39
CA GLY A 162 1.97 -8.40 6.26
C GLY A 162 1.91 -9.92 6.16
N ASP A 163 2.82 -10.58 6.88
CA ASP A 163 2.93 -12.04 6.94
C ASP A 163 3.46 -12.70 5.65
N ALA A 164 3.48 -14.04 5.62
CA ALA A 164 3.97 -14.84 4.49
C ALA A 164 3.19 -14.63 3.18
N ASN A 165 1.98 -14.08 3.25
CA ASN A 165 1.10 -13.79 2.11
C ASN A 165 1.12 -12.32 1.67
N LEU A 166 2.14 -11.56 2.04
CA LEU A 166 2.27 -10.13 1.73
C LEU A 166 2.08 -9.85 0.23
N GLY A 167 1.35 -8.79 -0.10
CA GLY A 167 1.10 -8.35 -1.48
C GLY A 167 0.04 -9.18 -2.24
N ARG A 168 -0.51 -10.25 -1.65
CA ARG A 168 -1.61 -10.99 -2.27
C ARG A 168 -2.91 -10.20 -2.17
N THR A 169 -3.74 -10.32 -3.20
CA THR A 169 -5.08 -9.74 -3.22
C THR A 169 -6.13 -10.83 -3.29
N GLY A 170 -7.25 -10.62 -2.64
CA GLY A 170 -8.36 -11.56 -2.68
C GLY A 170 -9.62 -11.01 -2.02
N VAL A 171 -10.70 -11.73 -2.18
CA VAL A 171 -12.01 -11.39 -1.63
C VAL A 171 -12.15 -11.97 -0.22
N ILE A 172 -12.63 -11.18 0.72
CA ILE A 172 -12.90 -11.61 2.09
C ILE A 172 -14.10 -12.57 2.06
N THR A 173 -13.90 -13.80 2.52
CA THR A 173 -14.96 -14.82 2.57
C THR A 173 -15.58 -14.95 3.95
N ASN A 174 -14.76 -14.96 5.01
CA ASN A 174 -15.22 -15.13 6.37
C ASN A 174 -14.27 -14.48 7.36
N GLN A 175 -14.79 -14.08 8.52
CA GLN A 175 -14.03 -13.61 9.66
C GLN A 175 -14.32 -14.50 10.86
N LYS A 176 -13.27 -15.01 11.51
CA LYS A 176 -13.36 -15.76 12.78
C LYS A 176 -12.78 -14.92 13.89
N ARG A 177 -13.62 -14.61 14.87
CA ARG A 177 -13.21 -13.90 16.06
C ARG A 177 -12.73 -14.88 17.12
N HIS A 178 -11.57 -14.65 17.69
CA HIS A 178 -11.00 -15.43 18.76
C HIS A 178 -10.90 -14.60 20.04
N SER A 179 -11.54 -15.05 21.12
CA SER A 179 -11.60 -14.28 22.37
C SER A 179 -10.23 -14.12 23.07
N VAL A 180 -9.29 -15.04 22.87
CA VAL A 180 -7.99 -15.08 23.54
C VAL A 180 -6.81 -14.78 22.62
N SER A 181 -7.01 -14.81 21.30
CA SER A 181 -5.95 -14.61 20.32
C SER A 181 -6.37 -13.61 19.24
N PHE A 182 -5.55 -13.50 18.19
CA PHE A 182 -5.81 -12.59 17.06
C PHE A 182 -7.01 -13.08 16.23
N ASP A 183 -7.85 -12.13 15.80
CA ASP A 183 -8.92 -12.41 14.85
C ASP A 183 -8.33 -12.83 13.50
N ILE A 184 -8.92 -13.87 12.92
CA ILE A 184 -8.50 -14.48 11.67
C ILE A 184 -9.53 -14.18 10.58
N VAL A 185 -9.05 -13.80 9.41
CA VAL A 185 -9.87 -13.55 8.22
C VAL A 185 -9.47 -14.52 7.12
N HIS A 186 -10.45 -15.14 6.51
CA HIS A 186 -10.27 -16.02 5.36
C HIS A 186 -10.45 -15.20 4.08
N VAL A 187 -9.45 -15.27 3.21
CA VAL A 187 -9.42 -14.55 1.94
C VAL A 187 -9.31 -15.56 0.82
N LYS A 188 -10.09 -15.38 -0.23
CA LYS A 188 -10.06 -16.20 -1.45
C LYS A 188 -9.41 -15.43 -2.59
N ASP A 189 -8.35 -15.98 -3.15
CA ASP A 189 -7.63 -15.42 -4.30
C ASP A 189 -8.44 -15.60 -5.61
N ALA A 190 -8.07 -14.87 -6.66
CA ALA A 190 -8.67 -15.02 -7.98
C ALA A 190 -8.51 -16.44 -8.59
N ASN A 191 -7.47 -17.17 -8.18
CA ASN A 191 -7.24 -18.57 -8.59
C ASN A 191 -8.12 -19.59 -7.83
N GLY A 192 -8.94 -19.14 -6.87
CA GLY A 192 -9.78 -20.01 -6.06
C GLY A 192 -9.12 -20.54 -4.79
N ASN A 193 -7.85 -20.27 -4.55
CA ASN A 193 -7.15 -20.68 -3.33
C ASN A 193 -7.61 -19.81 -2.15
N SER A 194 -7.95 -20.46 -1.04
CA SER A 194 -8.30 -19.79 0.20
C SER A 194 -7.14 -19.86 1.21
N PHE A 195 -6.89 -18.78 1.90
CA PHE A 195 -5.86 -18.69 2.93
C PHE A 195 -6.34 -17.82 4.10
N ALA A 196 -5.77 -18.06 5.27
CA ALA A 196 -6.13 -17.38 6.51
C ALA A 196 -5.05 -16.34 6.87
N ILE A 197 -5.46 -15.17 7.34
CA ILE A 197 -4.58 -14.05 7.68
C ILE A 197 -5.10 -13.37 8.95
N TRP A 198 -4.21 -12.77 9.71
CA TRP A 198 -4.58 -11.93 10.84
C TRP A 198 -5.29 -10.65 10.37
N LEU A 199 -6.33 -10.27 11.07
CA LEU A 199 -7.13 -9.07 10.78
C LEU A 199 -6.26 -7.80 10.69
N SER A 200 -5.21 -7.69 11.50
CA SER A 200 -4.28 -6.55 11.49
C SER A 200 -3.53 -6.37 10.17
N ASN A 201 -3.38 -7.43 9.39
CA ASN A 201 -2.60 -7.47 8.16
C ASN A 201 -3.46 -7.38 6.89
N ILE A 202 -4.75 -7.09 7.05
CA ILE A 202 -5.67 -6.94 5.93
C ILE A 202 -5.98 -5.46 5.68
N PHE A 203 -5.99 -5.10 4.42
CA PHE A 203 -6.32 -3.78 3.94
C PHE A 203 -7.37 -3.88 2.84
N VAL A 204 -8.55 -3.31 3.05
CA VAL A 204 -9.63 -3.33 2.04
C VAL A 204 -9.30 -2.29 0.96
N ILE A 205 -9.26 -2.72 -0.30
CA ILE A 205 -8.91 -1.86 -1.45
C ILE A 205 -10.09 -1.57 -2.37
N GLY A 206 -11.20 -2.27 -2.18
CA GLY A 206 -12.35 -2.09 -3.05
C GLY A 206 -13.63 -2.71 -2.55
N LYS A 207 -14.73 -2.31 -3.15
CA LYS A 207 -16.07 -2.81 -2.88
C LYS A 207 -16.44 -3.85 -3.95
N ASN A 208 -17.00 -5.00 -3.54
CA ASN A 208 -17.52 -6.02 -4.46
C ASN A 208 -16.53 -6.36 -5.61
N ASN A 209 -15.34 -6.75 -5.32
CA ASN A 209 -14.30 -7.15 -6.30
C ASN A 209 -13.85 -6.04 -7.28
N LYS A 210 -14.32 -4.79 -7.13
CA LYS A 210 -13.84 -3.64 -7.90
C LYS A 210 -12.85 -2.85 -7.07
N PRO A 211 -11.56 -2.82 -7.43
CA PRO A 211 -10.58 -2.02 -6.72
C PRO A 211 -10.84 -0.53 -6.95
N ARG A 212 -10.62 0.30 -5.93
CA ARG A 212 -10.65 1.76 -6.01
C ARG A 212 -9.31 2.37 -6.43
N ILE A 213 -8.30 1.53 -6.56
CA ILE A 213 -6.96 1.91 -6.97
C ILE A 213 -6.50 1.02 -8.11
N SER A 214 -5.65 1.53 -8.97
CA SER A 214 -4.98 0.72 -9.97
C SER A 214 -3.99 -0.25 -9.29
N LEU A 215 -4.01 -1.51 -9.71
CA LEU A 215 -3.13 -2.55 -9.19
C LEU A 215 -2.00 -2.83 -10.18
N PRO A 216 -0.78 -3.17 -9.71
CA PRO A 216 0.32 -3.54 -10.58
C PRO A 216 0.01 -4.81 -11.38
N GLN A 217 0.77 -5.02 -12.44
CA GLN A 217 0.64 -6.21 -13.30
C GLN A 217 0.69 -7.50 -12.47
N GLY A 218 -0.30 -8.39 -12.71
CA GLY A 218 -0.46 -9.62 -11.92
C GLY A 218 -1.49 -9.52 -10.80
N ARG A 219 -2.03 -8.35 -10.51
CA ARG A 219 -3.13 -8.13 -9.54
C ARG A 219 -2.97 -8.86 -8.20
N GLY A 220 -1.73 -8.98 -7.70
CA GLY A 220 -1.46 -9.65 -6.43
C GLY A 220 -1.66 -11.18 -6.44
N ILE A 221 -1.74 -11.81 -7.61
CA ILE A 221 -1.88 -13.27 -7.73
C ILE A 221 -0.52 -13.93 -7.50
N CYS A 222 -0.43 -14.84 -6.54
CA CYS A 222 0.76 -15.65 -6.29
C CYS A 222 0.68 -16.95 -7.09
N LEU A 223 1.54 -17.09 -8.10
CA LEU A 223 1.66 -18.32 -8.89
C LEU A 223 2.47 -19.38 -8.14
N THR A 224 2.07 -20.63 -8.26
CA THR A 224 2.85 -21.78 -7.78
C THR A 224 4.16 -21.92 -8.56
N ILE A 225 5.09 -22.72 -8.05
CA ILE A 225 6.39 -22.95 -8.71
C ILE A 225 6.18 -23.59 -10.10
N ALA A 226 5.24 -24.51 -10.20
CA ALA A 226 4.88 -25.18 -11.47
C ALA A 226 4.33 -24.18 -12.49
N GLU A 227 3.34 -23.37 -12.11
CA GLU A 227 2.75 -22.33 -12.98
C GLU A 227 3.78 -21.28 -13.41
N LYS A 228 4.72 -20.90 -12.53
CA LYS A 228 5.82 -20.00 -12.90
C LYS A 228 6.75 -20.61 -13.95
N ARG A 229 7.05 -21.91 -13.82
CA ARG A 229 7.83 -22.66 -14.80
C ARG A 229 7.13 -22.70 -16.14
N ASP A 230 5.87 -23.09 -16.16
CA ASP A 230 5.08 -23.26 -17.36
C ASP A 230 4.90 -21.93 -18.10
N LYS A 231 4.65 -20.83 -17.36
CA LYS A 231 4.61 -19.47 -17.93
C LYS A 231 5.95 -19.06 -18.56
N ARG A 232 7.09 -19.44 -17.96
CA ARG A 232 8.41 -19.16 -18.53
C ARG A 232 8.67 -19.97 -19.80
N LEU A 233 8.21 -21.24 -19.84
CA LEU A 233 8.33 -22.08 -21.02
C LEU A 233 7.47 -21.55 -22.18
N ALA A 234 6.22 -21.18 -21.91
CA ALA A 234 5.33 -20.57 -22.90
C ALA A 234 5.91 -19.27 -23.46
N ALA A 235 6.49 -18.40 -22.61
CA ALA A 235 7.12 -17.17 -23.06
C ALA A 235 8.34 -17.42 -23.97
N LYS A 236 9.13 -18.49 -23.73
CA LYS A 236 10.25 -18.86 -24.59
C LYS A 236 9.79 -19.38 -25.95
N GLN A 237 8.66 -20.11 -26.00
CA GLN A 237 8.10 -20.64 -27.26
C GLN A 237 7.48 -19.53 -28.13
N SER A 238 7.01 -18.44 -27.52
CA SER A 238 6.46 -17.29 -28.26
C SER A 238 7.52 -16.32 -28.82
N THR A 239 8.77 -16.44 -28.39
CA THR A 239 9.90 -15.59 -28.84
C THR A 239 10.84 -16.27 -29.81
N GLY A 240 10.62 -17.50 -30.18
CA GLY A 240 11.33 -18.27 -31.22
C GLY A 240 10.43 -18.55 -32.38
#